data_10b5b4eb78aef992c5de56ee4ee9fa70
#
_entry.id   10b5b4eb78aef992c5de56ee4ee9fa70
#
_cell.length_a   1.000
_cell.length_b   1.000
_cell.length_c   1.000
_cell.angle_alpha   90.00
_cell.angle_beta   90.00
_cell.angle_gamma   90.00
#
_symmetry.space_group_name_H-M   'P 1'
#
loop_
_entity.id
_entity.type
_entity.pdbx_description
1 polymer ?
#
loop_
_entity_poly.entity_id
_entity_poly.type
_entity_poly.pdbx_seq_one_letter_code
_entity_poly.pdbx_strand_id
1 'polypeptide(L)'
;VVPGISSAVAVPTLQNIPVTKRGVAESFRVITGTTKAHKLSTDVALAAKSNATVVILMGMSKLSEITALFCQEGKQNVPVAIIQSGSTANEKVGIGTVASIEHEAKKQQLTNPAIIIIGEVVNHRQKLKEIQNEFQTKEVIGFHPDL
;
A
#
# COMPACT_ATOMS: atom_id res chain seq x y z
N VAL A 1 8.02 -16.95 23.21
CA VAL A 1 7.51 -16.19 22.04
C VAL A 1 7.38 -14.72 22.45
N VAL A 2 8.01 -13.83 21.70
CA VAL A 2 7.91 -12.39 21.89
C VAL A 2 7.13 -11.81 20.71
N PRO A 3 5.98 -11.14 20.92
CA PRO A 3 5.24 -10.52 19.82
C PRO A 3 6.00 -9.34 19.23
N GLY A 4 5.81 -9.09 17.95
CA GLY A 4 6.45 -8.00 17.23
C GLY A 4 5.49 -7.26 16.31
N ILE A 5 5.99 -6.18 15.69
CA ILE A 5 5.24 -5.37 14.72
C ILE A 5 5.28 -6.05 13.35
N SER A 6 4.12 -6.19 12.71
CA SER A 6 4.04 -6.68 11.32
C SER A 6 4.21 -5.54 10.33
N SER A 7 5.07 -5.74 9.33
CA SER A 7 5.21 -4.82 8.21
C SER A 7 3.91 -4.64 7.41
N ALA A 8 3.03 -5.65 7.41
CA ALA A 8 1.74 -5.58 6.74
C ALA A 8 0.80 -4.48 7.28
N VAL A 9 1.02 -4.03 8.51
CA VAL A 9 0.25 -2.95 9.15
C VAL A 9 1.11 -1.70 9.34
N ALA A 10 2.34 -1.87 9.84
CA ALA A 10 3.21 -0.73 10.17
C ALA A 10 3.59 0.08 8.93
N VAL A 11 4.02 -0.56 7.84
CA VAL A 11 4.48 0.14 6.64
C VAL A 11 3.36 0.95 5.97
N PRO A 12 2.14 0.42 5.73
CA PRO A 12 1.03 1.24 5.26
C PRO A 12 0.73 2.42 6.17
N THR A 13 0.70 2.19 7.49
CA THR A 13 0.38 3.24 8.48
C THR A 13 1.40 4.38 8.44
N LEU A 14 2.69 4.09 8.34
CA LEU A 14 3.75 5.10 8.20
C LEU A 14 3.61 5.94 6.91
N GLN A 15 2.92 5.40 5.91
CA GLN A 15 2.61 6.10 4.67
C GLN A 15 1.21 6.76 4.68
N ASN A 16 0.57 6.87 5.84
CA ASN A 16 -0.79 7.42 5.98
C ASN A 16 -1.85 6.62 5.18
N ILE A 17 -1.64 5.32 5.01
CA ILE A 17 -2.59 4.40 4.39
C ILE A 17 -3.17 3.52 5.49
N PRO A 18 -4.41 3.77 5.96
CA PRO A 18 -5.06 2.90 6.91
C PRO A 18 -5.38 1.57 6.23
N VAL A 19 -5.18 0.44 6.90
CA VAL A 19 -5.55 -0.87 6.34
C VAL A 19 -7.06 -1.10 6.35
N THR A 20 -7.80 -0.41 7.21
CA THR A 20 -9.27 -0.37 7.21
C THR A 20 -9.76 1.05 7.43
N LYS A 21 -10.93 1.35 6.89
CA LYS A 21 -11.65 2.59 7.15
C LYS A 21 -13.15 2.37 7.01
N ARG A 22 -13.91 2.77 8.04
CA ARG A 22 -15.37 2.66 8.05
C ARG A 22 -15.99 3.32 6.82
N GLY A 23 -16.88 2.61 6.13
CA GLY A 23 -17.54 3.07 4.92
C GLY A 23 -16.68 3.01 3.64
N VAL A 24 -15.43 2.52 3.74
CA VAL A 24 -14.51 2.36 2.58
C VAL A 24 -14.03 0.92 2.47
N ALA A 25 -13.39 0.39 3.51
CA ALA A 25 -12.96 -1.00 3.60
C ALA A 25 -13.02 -1.44 5.07
N GLU A 26 -13.91 -2.35 5.39
CA GLU A 26 -14.17 -2.79 6.77
C GLU A 26 -13.33 -4.00 7.17
N SER A 27 -12.58 -4.55 6.22
CA SER A 27 -11.66 -5.65 6.43
C SER A 27 -10.39 -5.49 5.61
N PHE A 28 -9.34 -6.17 6.01
CA PHE A 28 -8.13 -6.30 5.20
C PHE A 28 -7.62 -7.73 5.21
N ARG A 29 -6.91 -8.10 4.15
CA ARG A 29 -6.29 -9.42 3.99
C ARG A 29 -4.81 -9.26 3.78
N VAL A 30 -4.03 -10.06 4.49
CA VAL A 30 -2.57 -10.16 4.29
C VAL A 30 -2.28 -11.47 3.56
N ILE A 31 -1.60 -11.37 2.44
CA ILE A 31 -1.33 -12.51 1.56
C ILE A 31 0.15 -12.53 1.21
N THR A 32 0.74 -13.71 1.18
CA THR A 32 2.03 -13.93 0.55
C THR A 32 1.83 -14.12 -0.95
N GLY A 33 2.37 -13.22 -1.78
CA GLY A 33 2.16 -13.24 -3.24
C GLY A 33 2.74 -14.46 -3.93
N THR A 34 3.83 -15.03 -3.41
CA THR A 34 4.49 -16.21 -3.98
C THR A 34 4.46 -17.40 -3.03
N THR A 35 4.22 -18.59 -3.59
CA THR A 35 4.33 -19.86 -2.88
C THR A 35 5.78 -20.34 -2.79
N LYS A 36 6.04 -21.41 -2.02
CA LYS A 36 7.35 -22.08 -1.95
C LYS A 36 7.86 -22.53 -3.33
N ALA A 37 6.95 -22.83 -4.27
CA ALA A 37 7.30 -23.20 -5.65
C ALA A 37 7.44 -21.97 -6.59
N HIS A 38 7.59 -20.77 -6.05
CA HIS A 38 7.67 -19.50 -6.81
C HIS A 38 6.50 -19.23 -7.76
N LYS A 39 5.35 -19.85 -7.50
CA LYS A 39 4.09 -19.58 -8.23
C LYS A 39 3.28 -18.53 -7.49
N LEU A 40 2.39 -17.84 -8.22
CA LEU A 40 1.43 -16.94 -7.60
C LEU A 40 0.51 -17.71 -6.65
N SER A 41 0.25 -17.14 -5.46
CA SER A 41 -0.68 -17.73 -4.51
C SER A 41 -2.12 -17.68 -5.05
N THR A 42 -2.86 -18.78 -4.91
CA THR A 42 -4.28 -18.85 -5.27
C THR A 42 -5.15 -17.91 -4.43
N ASP A 43 -4.69 -17.53 -3.24
CA ASP A 43 -5.40 -16.58 -2.37
C ASP A 43 -5.49 -15.18 -2.96
N VAL A 44 -4.59 -14.82 -3.89
CA VAL A 44 -4.65 -13.54 -4.61
C VAL A 44 -5.92 -13.47 -5.49
N ALA A 45 -6.28 -14.56 -6.16
CA ALA A 45 -7.51 -14.62 -6.97
C ALA A 45 -8.77 -14.51 -6.09
N LEU A 46 -8.76 -15.13 -4.91
CA LEU A 46 -9.86 -14.99 -3.94
C LEU A 46 -9.95 -13.55 -3.39
N ALA A 47 -8.81 -12.92 -3.14
CA ALA A 47 -8.77 -11.54 -2.67
C ALA A 47 -9.24 -10.55 -3.73
N ALA A 48 -8.93 -10.78 -5.00
CA ALA A 48 -9.39 -9.94 -6.11
C ALA A 48 -10.92 -9.85 -6.20
N LYS A 49 -11.65 -10.88 -5.76
CA LYS A 49 -13.13 -10.89 -5.71
C LYS A 49 -13.72 -10.12 -4.54
N SER A 50 -12.94 -9.79 -3.53
CA SER A 50 -13.42 -9.11 -2.32
C SER A 50 -13.24 -7.59 -2.40
N ASN A 51 -13.98 -6.84 -1.57
CA ASN A 51 -13.83 -5.40 -1.40
C ASN A 51 -12.92 -5.03 -0.20
N ALA A 52 -12.25 -6.02 0.38
CA ALA A 52 -11.28 -5.81 1.44
C ALA A 52 -10.03 -5.09 0.90
N THR A 53 -9.34 -4.34 1.75
CA THR A 53 -7.97 -3.94 1.47
C THR A 53 -7.08 -5.18 1.39
N VAL A 54 -6.26 -5.28 0.34
CA VAL A 54 -5.35 -6.42 0.16
C VAL A 54 -3.92 -5.95 0.32
N VAL A 55 -3.21 -6.55 1.27
CA VAL A 55 -1.78 -6.29 1.53
C VAL A 55 -1.00 -7.52 1.10
N ILE A 56 -0.17 -7.39 0.08
CA ILE A 56 0.58 -8.51 -0.50
C ILE A 56 2.05 -8.37 -0.16
N LEU A 57 2.55 -9.35 0.56
CA LEU A 57 3.97 -9.54 0.85
C LEU A 57 4.61 -10.43 -0.21
N MET A 58 5.88 -10.23 -0.54
CA MET A 58 6.62 -11.03 -1.52
C MET A 58 5.92 -11.13 -2.90
N GLY A 59 5.27 -10.06 -3.33
CA GLY A 59 4.46 -10.03 -4.56
C GLY A 59 5.14 -9.38 -5.77
N MET A 60 6.27 -8.70 -5.61
CA MET A 60 6.84 -7.87 -6.69
C MET A 60 7.19 -8.66 -7.96
N SER A 61 7.74 -9.87 -7.82
CA SER A 61 8.05 -10.74 -8.97
C SER A 61 6.81 -11.23 -9.72
N LYS A 62 5.63 -11.08 -9.13
CA LYS A 62 4.32 -11.49 -9.66
C LYS A 62 3.37 -10.32 -9.89
N LEU A 63 3.90 -9.09 -9.91
CA LEU A 63 3.07 -7.88 -10.01
C LEU A 63 2.14 -7.93 -11.23
N SER A 64 2.64 -8.33 -12.39
CA SER A 64 1.84 -8.44 -13.62
C SER A 64 0.72 -9.49 -13.51
N GLU A 65 1.01 -10.64 -12.90
CA GLU A 65 0.00 -11.68 -12.68
C GLU A 65 -1.06 -11.20 -11.65
N ILE A 66 -0.64 -10.47 -10.61
CA ILE A 66 -1.52 -9.89 -9.59
C ILE A 66 -2.46 -8.87 -10.24
N THR A 67 -1.92 -7.89 -10.96
CA THR A 67 -2.73 -6.84 -11.61
C THR A 67 -3.70 -7.42 -12.63
N ALA A 68 -3.28 -8.43 -13.40
CA ALA A 68 -4.16 -9.14 -14.34
C ALA A 68 -5.37 -9.77 -13.66
N LEU A 69 -5.20 -10.44 -12.50
CA LEU A 69 -6.31 -11.02 -11.74
C LEU A 69 -7.30 -9.96 -11.26
N PHE A 70 -6.81 -8.82 -10.76
CA PHE A 70 -7.70 -7.72 -10.34
C PHE A 70 -8.42 -7.08 -11.53
N CYS A 71 -7.75 -6.95 -12.68
CA CYS A 71 -8.39 -6.46 -13.92
C CYS A 71 -9.50 -7.41 -14.41
N GLN A 72 -9.32 -8.73 -14.32
CA GLN A 72 -10.35 -9.72 -14.66
C GLN A 72 -11.61 -9.57 -13.79
N GLU A 73 -11.48 -9.11 -12.57
CA GLU A 73 -12.59 -8.81 -11.66
C GLU A 73 -13.14 -7.37 -11.82
N GLY A 74 -12.78 -6.66 -12.90
CA GLY A 74 -13.26 -5.31 -13.19
C GLY A 74 -12.65 -4.21 -12.31
N LYS A 75 -11.52 -4.47 -11.64
CA LYS A 75 -10.88 -3.60 -10.65
C LYS A 75 -9.70 -2.79 -11.17
N GLN A 76 -9.66 -2.52 -12.48
CA GLN A 76 -8.56 -1.78 -13.12
C GLN A 76 -8.31 -0.38 -12.52
N ASN A 77 -9.35 0.25 -11.98
CA ASN A 77 -9.29 1.60 -11.40
C ASN A 77 -9.04 1.62 -9.88
N VAL A 78 -9.00 0.45 -9.23
CA VAL A 78 -8.76 0.38 -7.79
C VAL A 78 -7.35 0.90 -7.48
N PRO A 79 -7.18 1.80 -6.49
CA PRO A 79 -5.89 2.37 -6.14
C PRO A 79 -4.92 1.32 -5.60
N VAL A 80 -3.65 1.51 -5.95
CA VAL A 80 -2.54 0.64 -5.51
C VAL A 80 -1.39 1.49 -5.00
N ALA A 81 -0.80 1.06 -3.90
CA ALA A 81 0.48 1.57 -3.41
C ALA A 81 1.51 0.44 -3.39
N ILE A 82 2.71 0.72 -3.84
CA ILE A 82 3.90 -0.13 -3.63
C ILE A 82 4.86 0.64 -2.74
N ILE A 83 5.21 0.06 -1.61
CA ILE A 83 6.15 0.65 -0.65
C ILE A 83 7.37 -0.26 -0.56
N GLN A 84 8.48 0.19 -1.17
CA GLN A 84 9.76 -0.48 -1.12
C GLN A 84 10.55 -0.03 0.09
N SER A 85 11.22 -0.97 0.76
CA SER A 85 12.11 -0.70 1.92
C SER A 85 11.45 0.18 2.99
N GLY A 86 10.15 -0.05 3.24
CA GLY A 86 9.33 0.76 4.15
C GLY A 86 9.97 0.91 5.52
N SER A 87 9.83 2.09 6.13
CA SER A 87 10.43 2.49 7.43
C SER A 87 11.96 2.61 7.43
N THR A 88 12.61 2.67 6.28
CA THR A 88 14.07 2.85 6.18
C THR A 88 14.42 4.13 5.43
N ALA A 89 15.70 4.55 5.49
CA ALA A 89 16.19 5.71 4.73
C ALA A 89 16.10 5.52 3.20
N ASN A 90 15.99 4.28 2.72
CA ASN A 90 15.90 3.95 1.31
C ASN A 90 14.46 3.71 0.83
N GLU A 91 13.48 4.15 1.61
CA GLU A 91 12.07 3.99 1.28
C GLU A 91 11.70 4.69 -0.03
N LYS A 92 11.00 3.96 -0.90
CA LYS A 92 10.38 4.50 -2.13
C LYS A 92 8.90 4.11 -2.16
N VAL A 93 8.06 5.01 -2.68
CA VAL A 93 6.61 4.80 -2.74
C VAL A 93 6.10 5.08 -4.15
N GLY A 94 5.58 4.05 -4.80
CA GLY A 94 4.84 4.16 -6.06
C GLY A 94 3.33 4.12 -5.81
N ILE A 95 2.60 5.05 -6.40
CA ILE A 95 1.13 5.14 -6.32
C ILE A 95 0.56 5.11 -7.73
N GLY A 96 -0.50 4.34 -7.90
CA GLY A 96 -1.21 4.23 -9.16
C GLY A 96 -2.54 3.52 -8.97
N THR A 97 -3.07 2.98 -10.05
CA THR A 97 -4.21 2.05 -10.05
C THR A 97 -3.74 0.66 -10.45
N VAL A 98 -4.59 -0.34 -10.32
CA VAL A 98 -4.30 -1.70 -10.80
C VAL A 98 -3.80 -1.67 -12.25
N ALA A 99 -4.42 -0.85 -13.12
CA ALA A 99 -4.02 -0.74 -14.52
C ALA A 99 -2.70 -0.02 -14.77
N SER A 100 -2.27 0.88 -13.87
CA SER A 100 -1.11 1.75 -14.09
C SER A 100 0.11 1.40 -13.23
N ILE A 101 -0.07 0.65 -12.15
CA ILE A 101 0.97 0.45 -11.15
C ILE A 101 2.22 -0.26 -11.68
N GLU A 102 2.09 -1.14 -12.68
CA GLU A 102 3.24 -1.79 -13.30
C GLU A 102 4.14 -0.77 -14.03
N HIS A 103 3.53 0.17 -14.74
CA HIS A 103 4.26 1.25 -15.40
C HIS A 103 4.96 2.13 -14.36
N GLU A 104 4.26 2.49 -13.30
CA GLU A 104 4.82 3.30 -12.23
C GLU A 104 5.98 2.58 -11.50
N ALA A 105 5.84 1.29 -11.23
CA ALA A 105 6.90 0.48 -10.63
C ALA A 105 8.16 0.44 -11.51
N LYS A 106 8.01 0.30 -12.82
CA LYS A 106 9.13 0.35 -13.79
C LYS A 106 9.77 1.72 -13.83
N LYS A 107 8.97 2.79 -13.92
CA LYS A 107 9.43 4.18 -13.98
C LYS A 107 10.29 4.55 -12.76
N GLN A 108 9.85 4.14 -11.56
CA GLN A 108 10.56 4.42 -10.31
C GLN A 108 11.60 3.35 -9.95
N GLN A 109 11.74 2.29 -10.76
CA GLN A 109 12.65 1.17 -10.50
C GLN A 109 12.39 0.54 -9.13
N LEU A 110 11.11 0.28 -8.81
CA LEU A 110 10.72 -0.36 -7.57
C LEU A 110 11.04 -1.85 -7.61
N THR A 111 11.68 -2.33 -6.54
CA THR A 111 12.14 -3.71 -6.42
C THR A 111 11.84 -4.26 -5.01
N ASN A 112 12.32 -5.46 -4.72
CA ASN A 112 12.28 -6.04 -3.37
C ASN A 112 13.30 -5.37 -2.41
N PRO A 113 13.03 -5.37 -1.11
CA PRO A 113 11.77 -5.80 -0.47
C PRO A 113 10.68 -4.74 -0.60
N ALA A 114 9.47 -5.13 -0.95
CA ALA A 114 8.34 -4.21 -1.06
C ALA A 114 7.01 -4.85 -0.64
N ILE A 115 6.08 -4.00 -0.23
CA ILE A 115 4.69 -4.35 0.08
C ILE A 115 3.81 -3.73 -0.98
N ILE A 116 2.84 -4.51 -1.49
CA ILE A 116 1.82 -4.04 -2.41
C ILE A 116 0.50 -3.92 -1.63
N ILE A 117 -0.14 -2.76 -1.70
CA ILE A 117 -1.42 -2.47 -1.05
C ILE A 117 -2.42 -2.14 -2.15
N ILE A 118 -3.54 -2.88 -2.22
CA ILE A 118 -4.60 -2.70 -3.20
C ILE A 118 -5.90 -2.41 -2.47
N GLY A 119 -6.51 -1.27 -2.73
CA GLY A 119 -7.79 -0.89 -2.13
C GLY A 119 -8.00 0.62 -2.05
N GLU A 120 -9.27 1.02 -1.90
CA GLU A 120 -9.69 2.43 -1.85
C GLU A 120 -9.04 3.24 -0.71
N VAL A 121 -8.54 2.56 0.33
CA VAL A 121 -7.83 3.20 1.45
C VAL A 121 -6.56 3.93 1.01
N VAL A 122 -5.96 3.55 -0.12
CA VAL A 122 -4.76 4.21 -0.67
C VAL A 122 -5.03 5.67 -1.00
N ASN A 123 -6.24 6.03 -1.42
CA ASN A 123 -6.64 7.41 -1.70
C ASN A 123 -6.58 8.33 -0.48
N HIS A 124 -6.62 7.78 0.75
CA HIS A 124 -6.54 8.59 1.97
C HIS A 124 -5.14 9.12 2.26
N ARG A 125 -4.11 8.51 1.68
CA ARG A 125 -2.72 8.93 1.86
C ARG A 125 -2.52 10.42 1.53
N GLN A 126 -3.02 10.87 0.40
CA GLN A 126 -2.86 12.25 -0.04
C GLN A 126 -3.57 13.22 0.91
N LYS A 127 -4.83 12.93 1.24
CA LYS A 127 -5.64 13.75 2.16
C LYS A 127 -5.01 13.86 3.54
N LEU A 128 -4.50 12.78 4.10
CA LEU A 128 -3.85 12.79 5.41
C LEU A 128 -2.52 13.55 5.38
N LYS A 129 -1.75 13.48 4.29
CA LYS A 129 -0.54 14.29 4.11
C LYS A 129 -0.84 15.79 4.07
N GLU A 130 -1.89 16.19 3.37
CA GLU A 130 -2.33 17.59 3.31
C GLU A 130 -2.67 18.10 4.71
N ILE A 131 -3.45 17.34 5.48
CA ILE A 131 -3.79 17.68 6.87
C ILE A 131 -2.53 17.80 7.74
N GLN A 132 -1.60 16.87 7.65
CA GLN A 132 -0.34 16.92 8.41
C GLN A 132 0.49 18.16 8.08
N ASN A 133 0.60 18.50 6.80
CA ASN A 133 1.32 19.69 6.36
C ASN A 133 0.68 20.99 6.89
N GLU A 134 -0.66 21.06 6.89
CA GLU A 134 -1.39 22.19 7.47
C GLU A 134 -1.11 22.36 8.96
N PHE A 135 -1.07 21.27 9.73
CA PHE A 135 -0.73 21.32 11.16
C PHE A 135 0.71 21.76 11.39
N GLN A 136 1.68 21.22 10.67
CA GLN A 136 3.08 21.61 10.79
C GLN A 136 3.29 23.08 10.44
N THR A 137 2.62 23.60 9.42
CA THR A 137 2.69 25.01 9.05
C THR A 137 2.12 25.92 10.14
N LYS A 138 1.04 25.50 10.80
CA LYS A 138 0.44 26.27 11.92
C LYS A 138 1.32 26.29 13.16
N GLU A 139 1.99 25.20 13.49
CA GLU A 139 2.94 25.16 14.61
C GLU A 139 4.15 26.06 14.38
N VAL A 140 4.66 26.13 13.16
CA VAL A 140 5.80 27.02 12.81
C VAL A 140 5.40 28.51 12.86
N ILE A 141 4.17 28.86 12.52
CA ILE A 141 3.66 30.23 12.57
C ILE A 141 3.24 30.64 14.00
N GLY A 142 2.92 29.67 14.87
CA GLY A 142 2.52 29.90 16.27
C GLY A 142 3.66 30.07 17.26
N PHE A 143 4.91 29.84 16.87
CA PHE A 143 6.08 30.07 17.73
C PHE A 143 6.53 31.53 17.60
N HIS A 144 5.90 32.44 18.36
CA HIS A 144 6.46 33.76 18.65
C HIS A 144 7.39 33.61 19.86
N PRO A 145 8.71 33.84 19.70
CA PRO A 145 9.61 33.90 20.82
C PRO A 145 9.62 35.32 21.38
N ASP A 146 8.54 35.74 22.00
CA ASP A 146 8.48 36.97 22.78
C ASP A 146 7.65 36.71 24.04
N LEU A 147 8.34 36.22 25.05
CA LEU A 147 8.15 36.53 26.48
C LEU A 147 9.35 36.03 27.25
#